data_7daf4961a7be929243757b5ea97771cd
#
_entry.id   7daf4961a7be929243757b5ea97771cd
#
_cell.length_a   1.000
_cell.length_b   1.000
_cell.length_c   1.000
_cell.angle_alpha   90.00
_cell.angle_beta   90.00
_cell.angle_gamma   90.00
#
_symmetry.space_group_name_H-M   'P 1'
#
loop_
_entity.id
_entity.type
_entity.pdbx_description
1 polymer ?
#
loop_
_entity_poly.entity_id
_entity_poly.type
_entity_poly.pdbx_seq_one_letter_code
_entity_poly.pdbx_strand_id
1 'polypeptide(L)'
;MVISTALRNRLLAVAGAGALTLAITLLGGPDGVEGRRYIPYRDVAGVLTVCDGHTGADIVRSKTYSDRECDSLLRADLQPVQVKVDNLVKVPLSEYQRAALYSFAFNIGIPAFSESTLLKKLNAGDQPGSCDELRRWVFAGGRKWKGLMNRRDIERALCLAEGCDDLKG
;
A
#
# COMPACT_ATOMS: atom_id res chain seq x y z
N MET A 1 0.90 -19.47 -1.86
CA MET A 1 -0.12 -18.40 -1.97
C MET A 1 0.52 -17.13 -1.46
N VAL A 2 0.53 -16.06 -2.27
CA VAL A 2 1.24 -14.80 -1.96
C VAL A 2 0.47 -13.97 -0.92
N ILE A 3 -0.86 -13.90 -1.07
CA ILE A 3 -1.75 -13.16 -0.15
C ILE A 3 -2.29 -14.14 0.90
N SER A 4 -2.17 -13.79 2.18
CA SER A 4 -2.73 -14.63 3.25
C SER A 4 -4.24 -14.77 3.12
N THR A 5 -4.81 -15.88 3.58
CA THR A 5 -6.27 -16.09 3.54
C THR A 5 -7.02 -14.99 4.29
N ALA A 6 -6.50 -14.52 5.43
CA ALA A 6 -7.11 -13.46 6.21
C ALA A 6 -7.15 -12.12 5.43
N LEU A 7 -6.01 -11.68 4.88
CA LEU A 7 -5.95 -10.45 4.08
C LEU A 7 -6.83 -10.57 2.81
N ARG A 8 -6.79 -11.72 2.15
CA ARG A 8 -7.62 -11.98 0.97
C ARG A 8 -9.12 -11.83 1.29
N ASN A 9 -9.60 -12.44 2.36
CA ASN A 9 -11.00 -12.34 2.76
C ASN A 9 -11.41 -10.90 3.08
N ARG A 10 -10.53 -10.12 3.69
CA ARG A 10 -10.76 -8.69 3.94
C ARG A 10 -10.85 -7.89 2.65
N LEU A 11 -9.96 -8.13 1.68
CA LEU A 11 -9.98 -7.48 0.36
C LEU A 11 -11.26 -7.82 -0.40
N LEU A 12 -11.68 -9.10 -0.37
CA LEU A 12 -12.93 -9.54 -1.00
C LEU A 12 -14.17 -8.89 -0.35
N ALA A 13 -14.16 -8.71 0.97
CA ALA A 13 -15.26 -8.08 1.69
C ALA A 13 -15.47 -6.59 1.31
N VAL A 14 -14.45 -5.92 0.80
CA VAL A 14 -14.50 -4.51 0.37
C VAL A 14 -14.40 -4.33 -1.14
N ALA A 15 -14.54 -5.42 -1.90
CA ALA A 15 -14.55 -5.36 -3.36
C ALA A 15 -15.70 -4.46 -3.85
N GLY A 16 -15.40 -3.55 -4.79
CA GLY A 16 -16.37 -2.55 -5.26
C GLY A 16 -16.53 -1.33 -4.37
N ALA A 17 -15.83 -1.25 -3.23
CA ALA A 17 -15.85 -0.06 -2.36
C ALA A 17 -14.84 1.02 -2.78
N GLY A 18 -14.15 0.80 -3.90
CA GLY A 18 -13.19 1.72 -4.51
C GLY A 18 -11.74 1.50 -4.07
N ALA A 19 -10.84 1.97 -4.91
CA ALA A 19 -9.40 1.73 -4.78
C ALA A 19 -8.79 2.21 -3.45
N LEU A 20 -9.24 3.34 -2.91
CA LEU A 20 -8.75 3.86 -1.63
C LEU A 20 -9.10 2.91 -0.47
N THR A 21 -10.32 2.36 -0.45
CA THR A 21 -10.74 1.41 0.59
C THR A 21 -9.96 0.10 0.47
N LEU A 22 -9.74 -0.39 -0.74
CA LEU A 22 -8.87 -1.55 -0.98
C LEU A 22 -7.44 -1.30 -0.50
N ALA A 23 -6.86 -0.13 -0.79
CA ALA A 23 -5.52 0.23 -0.34
C ALA A 23 -5.42 0.33 1.20
N ILE A 24 -6.41 0.92 1.86
CA ILE A 24 -6.49 0.96 3.33
C ILE A 24 -6.56 -0.46 3.90
N THR A 25 -7.35 -1.34 3.30
CA THR A 25 -7.47 -2.75 3.71
C THR A 25 -6.17 -3.52 3.51
N LEU A 26 -5.46 -3.24 2.41
CA LEU A 26 -4.16 -3.84 2.10
C LEU A 26 -3.07 -3.40 3.10
N LEU A 27 -3.01 -2.11 3.38
CA LEU A 27 -1.97 -1.51 4.24
C LEU A 27 -2.23 -1.76 5.72
N GLY A 28 -3.46 -1.56 6.17
CA GLY A 28 -3.84 -1.47 7.57
C GLY A 28 -4.39 -2.75 8.18
N GLY A 29 -4.56 -2.70 9.50
CA GLY A 29 -5.08 -3.80 10.30
C GLY A 29 -4.04 -4.86 10.66
N PRO A 30 -4.44 -5.89 11.41
CA PRO A 30 -3.51 -6.90 11.94
C PRO A 30 -2.83 -7.74 10.85
N ASP A 31 -3.46 -7.89 9.69
CA ASP A 31 -2.95 -8.65 8.54
C ASP A 31 -2.46 -7.75 7.41
N GLY A 32 -2.43 -6.43 7.62
CA GLY A 32 -1.96 -5.45 6.65
C GLY A 32 -0.45 -5.45 6.49
N VAL A 33 0.02 -4.93 5.36
CA VAL A 33 1.45 -4.96 5.02
C VAL A 33 2.31 -3.98 5.82
N GLU A 34 1.71 -2.99 6.52
CA GLU A 34 2.43 -2.03 7.38
C GLU A 34 2.69 -2.55 8.80
N GLY A 35 1.87 -3.47 9.30
CA GLY A 35 2.02 -4.00 10.66
C GLY A 35 1.57 -3.01 11.73
N ARG A 36 0.28 -2.97 12.01
CA ARG A 36 -0.38 -2.01 12.93
C ARG A 36 0.14 -2.08 14.35
N ARG A 37 0.43 -0.91 14.95
CA ARG A 37 0.77 -0.75 16.36
C ARG A 37 -0.13 0.27 17.03
N TYR A 38 -0.87 -0.13 18.03
CA TYR A 38 -1.89 0.70 18.70
C TYR A 38 -1.32 1.68 19.75
N ILE A 39 -0.08 1.47 20.17
CA ILE A 39 0.62 2.33 21.15
C ILE A 39 1.72 3.08 20.41
N PRO A 40 1.81 4.42 20.60
CA PRO A 40 2.88 5.20 20.00
C PRO A 40 4.27 4.69 20.36
N TYR A 41 5.15 4.64 19.39
CA TYR A 41 6.53 4.20 19.54
C TYR A 41 7.48 5.12 18.74
N ARG A 42 8.76 5.01 18.99
CA ARG A 42 9.76 5.63 18.11
C ARG A 42 10.24 4.61 17.11
N ASP A 43 10.23 4.99 15.83
CA ASP A 43 10.76 4.17 14.75
C ASP A 43 12.31 4.14 14.77
N VAL A 44 12.92 3.46 13.80
CA VAL A 44 14.39 3.34 13.69
C VAL A 44 15.09 4.68 13.46
N ALA A 45 14.39 5.70 12.98
CA ALA A 45 14.88 7.06 12.81
C ALA A 45 14.60 7.94 14.04
N GLY A 46 13.97 7.40 15.09
CA GLY A 46 13.58 8.13 16.29
C GLY A 46 12.31 8.95 16.16
N VAL A 47 11.58 8.83 15.05
CA VAL A 47 10.33 9.55 14.79
C VAL A 47 9.18 8.90 15.55
N LEU A 48 8.36 9.74 16.23
CA LEU A 48 7.16 9.26 16.91
C LEU A 48 6.15 8.78 15.88
N THR A 49 5.74 7.52 16.02
CA THR A 49 4.93 6.79 15.06
C THR A 49 3.83 6.00 15.77
N VAL A 50 2.69 5.82 15.12
CA VAL A 50 1.58 5.00 15.64
C VAL A 50 0.78 4.36 14.49
N CYS A 51 -0.05 3.40 14.81
CA CYS A 51 -0.94 2.72 13.87
C CYS A 51 -0.17 2.05 12.70
N ASP A 52 -0.50 2.39 11.50
CA ASP A 52 0.06 1.82 10.26
C ASP A 52 1.18 2.73 9.71
N GLY A 53 2.03 3.26 10.59
CA GLY A 53 3.15 4.13 10.20
C GLY A 53 2.82 5.64 10.25
N HIS A 54 1.69 6.04 10.83
CA HIS A 54 1.34 7.45 10.96
C HIS A 54 2.36 8.20 11.83
N THR A 55 2.82 9.36 11.35
CA THR A 55 3.73 10.28 12.04
C THR A 55 3.12 11.68 12.02
N GLY A 56 3.18 12.39 13.15
CA GLY A 56 2.64 13.75 13.20
C GLY A 56 2.65 14.33 14.60
N ALA A 57 2.42 15.62 14.69
CA ALA A 57 2.32 16.34 15.96
C ALA A 57 1.01 16.05 16.71
N ASP A 58 0.04 15.46 16.04
CA ASP A 58 -1.27 15.06 16.53
C ASP A 58 -1.24 13.74 17.33
N ILE A 59 -0.10 13.03 17.35
CA ILE A 59 0.04 11.77 18.10
C ILE A 59 0.04 12.05 19.60
N VAL A 60 -0.96 11.50 20.30
CA VAL A 60 -1.04 11.55 21.77
C VAL A 60 -0.26 10.38 22.36
N ARG A 61 0.89 10.66 22.97
CA ARG A 61 1.86 9.64 23.44
C ARG A 61 1.29 8.63 24.46
N SER A 62 0.38 9.08 25.31
CA SER A 62 -0.21 8.26 26.39
C SER A 62 -1.45 7.49 25.96
N LYS A 63 -1.83 7.59 24.70
CA LYS A 63 -3.08 6.99 24.17
C LYS A 63 -2.82 5.61 23.55
N THR A 64 -3.75 4.69 23.79
CA THR A 64 -3.90 3.48 22.98
C THR A 64 -4.94 3.75 21.90
N TYR A 65 -4.58 3.62 20.65
CA TYR A 65 -5.45 3.86 19.51
C TYR A 65 -6.31 2.65 19.21
N SER A 66 -7.54 2.87 18.77
CA SER A 66 -8.44 1.84 18.26
C SER A 66 -8.23 1.59 16.77
N ASP A 67 -8.76 0.47 16.25
CA ASP A 67 -8.74 0.18 14.80
C ASP A 67 -9.37 1.30 13.98
N ARG A 68 -10.50 1.82 14.44
CA ARG A 68 -11.22 2.91 13.75
C ARG A 68 -10.36 4.19 13.66
N GLU A 69 -9.62 4.51 14.71
CA GLU A 69 -8.73 5.67 14.73
C GLU A 69 -7.54 5.43 13.80
N CYS A 70 -6.96 4.24 13.83
CA CYS A 70 -5.88 3.88 12.91
C CYS A 70 -6.33 3.93 11.45
N ASP A 71 -7.52 3.43 11.13
CA ASP A 71 -8.08 3.51 9.77
C ASP A 71 -8.31 4.96 9.33
N SER A 72 -8.73 5.83 10.25
CA SER A 72 -8.93 7.26 9.96
C SER A 72 -7.60 7.96 9.68
N LEU A 73 -6.55 7.67 10.46
CA LEU A 73 -5.21 8.22 10.26
C LEU A 73 -4.63 7.72 8.93
N LEU A 74 -4.70 6.42 8.65
CA LEU A 74 -4.21 5.85 7.41
C LEU A 74 -4.93 6.43 6.19
N ARG A 75 -6.25 6.65 6.28
CA ARG A 75 -7.02 7.31 5.22
C ARG A 75 -6.53 8.73 4.98
N ALA A 76 -6.29 9.50 6.03
CA ALA A 76 -5.79 10.88 5.93
C ALA A 76 -4.39 10.92 5.30
N ASP A 77 -3.51 9.99 5.67
CA ASP A 77 -2.15 9.89 5.13
C ASP A 77 -2.14 9.44 3.66
N LEU A 78 -3.04 8.52 3.29
CA LEU A 78 -3.09 7.94 1.96
C LEU A 78 -3.81 8.81 0.92
N GLN A 79 -4.74 9.65 1.35
CA GLN A 79 -5.54 10.49 0.44
C GLN A 79 -4.69 11.44 -0.41
N PRO A 80 -3.66 12.14 0.12
CA PRO A 80 -2.75 12.93 -0.71
C PRO A 80 -1.96 12.10 -1.71
N VAL A 81 -1.59 10.87 -1.35
CA VAL A 81 -0.90 9.92 -2.25
C VAL A 81 -1.82 9.52 -3.39
N GLN A 82 -3.08 9.17 -3.10
CA GLN A 82 -4.10 8.87 -4.10
C GLN A 82 -4.19 9.99 -5.15
N VAL A 83 -4.39 11.24 -4.72
CA VAL A 83 -4.54 12.39 -5.63
C VAL A 83 -3.32 12.51 -6.55
N LYS A 84 -2.11 12.38 -6.01
CA LYS A 84 -0.87 12.50 -6.78
C LYS A 84 -0.68 11.34 -7.75
N VAL A 85 -0.95 10.11 -7.34
CA VAL A 85 -0.89 8.92 -8.21
C VAL A 85 -1.89 9.05 -9.34
N ASP A 86 -3.15 9.41 -9.04
CA ASP A 86 -4.21 9.58 -10.05
C ASP A 86 -3.86 10.65 -11.08
N ASN A 87 -3.17 11.72 -10.68
CA ASN A 87 -2.70 12.76 -11.61
C ASN A 87 -1.54 12.28 -12.51
N LEU A 88 -0.69 11.38 -12.03
CA LEU A 88 0.46 10.86 -12.76
C LEU A 88 0.11 9.72 -13.72
N VAL A 89 -0.94 8.95 -13.42
CA VAL A 89 -1.40 7.83 -14.25
C VAL A 89 -2.27 8.36 -15.40
N LYS A 90 -1.93 7.97 -16.63
CA LYS A 90 -2.60 8.45 -17.86
C LYS A 90 -3.46 7.39 -18.56
N VAL A 91 -3.54 6.20 -17.99
CA VAL A 91 -4.29 5.07 -18.55
C VAL A 91 -5.41 4.64 -17.59
N PRO A 92 -6.51 4.06 -18.10
CA PRO A 92 -7.55 3.49 -17.22
C PRO A 92 -7.00 2.29 -16.47
N LEU A 93 -7.37 2.18 -15.17
CA LEU A 93 -6.97 1.09 -14.29
C LEU A 93 -8.18 0.56 -13.52
N SER A 94 -8.16 -0.73 -13.19
CA SER A 94 -9.08 -1.30 -12.22
C SER A 94 -8.86 -0.71 -10.82
N GLU A 95 -9.83 -0.89 -9.92
CA GLU A 95 -9.68 -0.47 -8.52
C GLU A 95 -8.56 -1.24 -7.80
N TYR A 96 -8.30 -2.49 -8.18
CA TYR A 96 -7.21 -3.32 -7.64
C TYR A 96 -5.84 -2.80 -8.06
N GLN A 97 -5.68 -2.46 -9.32
CA GLN A 97 -4.46 -1.86 -9.85
C GLN A 97 -4.15 -0.53 -9.15
N ARG A 98 -5.16 0.34 -9.03
CA ARG A 98 -5.02 1.61 -8.31
C ARG A 98 -4.63 1.41 -6.86
N ALA A 99 -5.27 0.47 -6.16
CA ALA A 99 -4.95 0.16 -4.76
C ALA A 99 -3.51 -0.31 -4.58
N ALA A 100 -3.01 -1.17 -5.48
CA ALA A 100 -1.62 -1.60 -5.49
C ALA A 100 -0.65 -0.43 -5.69
N LEU A 101 -0.96 0.50 -6.62
CA LEU A 101 -0.13 1.67 -6.87
C LEU A 101 -0.16 2.66 -5.70
N TYR A 102 -1.30 2.83 -5.02
CA TYR A 102 -1.37 3.68 -3.82
C TYR A 102 -0.50 3.10 -2.70
N SER A 103 -0.57 1.78 -2.46
CA SER A 103 0.29 1.10 -1.49
C SER A 103 1.77 1.27 -1.83
N PHE A 104 2.13 1.05 -3.07
CA PHE A 104 3.51 1.18 -3.55
C PHE A 104 4.02 2.62 -3.41
N ALA A 105 3.28 3.61 -3.91
CA ALA A 105 3.66 5.02 -3.83
C ALA A 105 3.70 5.54 -2.39
N PHE A 106 2.81 5.05 -1.51
CA PHE A 106 2.85 5.33 -0.08
C PHE A 106 4.16 4.88 0.56
N ASN A 107 4.66 3.70 0.18
CA ASN A 107 5.89 3.14 0.74
C ASN A 107 7.17 3.82 0.21
N ILE A 108 7.27 4.06 -1.11
CA ILE A 108 8.51 4.58 -1.73
C ILE A 108 8.54 6.10 -1.83
N GLY A 109 7.41 6.77 -1.65
CA GLY A 109 7.24 8.21 -1.83
C GLY A 109 6.92 8.61 -3.27
N ILE A 110 6.18 9.72 -3.40
CA ILE A 110 5.75 10.25 -4.71
C ILE A 110 6.92 10.64 -5.63
N PRO A 111 8.01 11.26 -5.16
CA PRO A 111 9.15 11.56 -6.04
C PRO A 111 9.72 10.32 -6.72
N ALA A 112 9.97 9.24 -5.96
CA ALA A 112 10.48 7.99 -6.50
C ALA A 112 9.47 7.30 -7.42
N PHE A 113 8.18 7.33 -7.07
CA PHE A 113 7.11 6.81 -7.91
C PHE A 113 7.04 7.54 -9.26
N SER A 114 7.10 8.87 -9.26
CA SER A 114 6.99 9.69 -10.47
C SER A 114 8.11 9.44 -11.48
N GLU A 115 9.30 9.07 -11.02
CA GLU A 115 10.48 8.79 -11.86
C GLU A 115 10.62 7.30 -12.21
N SER A 116 9.77 6.43 -11.63
CA SER A 116 9.90 4.98 -11.73
C SER A 116 9.71 4.46 -13.16
N THR A 117 10.42 3.38 -13.47
CA THR A 117 10.20 2.60 -14.70
C THR A 117 8.80 1.99 -14.72
N LEU A 118 8.25 1.67 -13.54
CA LEU A 118 6.87 1.20 -13.38
C LEU A 118 5.87 2.18 -14.02
N LEU A 119 5.92 3.45 -13.60
CA LEU A 119 5.01 4.47 -14.11
C LEU A 119 5.19 4.72 -15.62
N LYS A 120 6.43 4.71 -16.10
CA LYS A 120 6.74 4.86 -17.53
C LYS A 120 6.11 3.75 -18.37
N LYS A 121 6.29 2.47 -17.96
CA LYS A 121 5.67 1.32 -18.62
C LYS A 121 4.15 1.39 -18.58
N LEU A 122 3.59 1.71 -17.41
CA LEU A 122 2.15 1.83 -17.23
C LEU A 122 1.53 2.84 -18.20
N ASN A 123 2.09 4.04 -18.25
CA ASN A 123 1.60 5.12 -19.14
C ASN A 123 1.87 4.84 -20.63
N ALA A 124 2.77 3.93 -20.95
CA ALA A 124 2.97 3.41 -22.29
C ALA A 124 2.00 2.26 -22.66
N GLY A 125 1.10 1.86 -21.75
CA GLY A 125 0.13 0.78 -21.95
C GLY A 125 0.62 -0.63 -21.61
N ASP A 126 1.86 -0.78 -21.13
CA ASP A 126 2.41 -2.06 -20.67
C ASP A 126 2.03 -2.29 -19.19
N GLN A 127 0.77 -2.65 -18.95
CA GLN A 127 0.26 -2.92 -17.61
C GLN A 127 0.94 -4.13 -16.94
N PRO A 128 1.06 -5.31 -17.57
CA PRO A 128 1.73 -6.46 -16.95
C PRO A 128 3.20 -6.17 -16.64
N GLY A 129 3.93 -5.54 -17.56
CA GLY A 129 5.32 -5.17 -17.36
C GLY A 129 5.51 -4.13 -16.28
N SER A 130 4.54 -3.22 -16.09
CA SER A 130 4.57 -2.27 -14.99
C SER A 130 4.39 -2.95 -13.63
N CYS A 131 3.47 -3.92 -13.52
CA CYS A 131 3.27 -4.70 -12.29
C CYS A 131 4.50 -5.55 -11.94
N ASP A 132 5.23 -6.06 -12.93
CA ASP A 132 6.47 -6.82 -12.73
C ASP A 132 7.61 -5.94 -12.17
N GLU A 133 7.65 -4.65 -12.47
CA GLU A 133 8.64 -3.72 -11.94
C GLU A 133 8.60 -3.57 -10.41
N LEU A 134 7.46 -3.86 -9.77
CA LEU A 134 7.33 -3.85 -8.31
C LEU A 134 8.41 -4.71 -7.64
N ARG A 135 8.74 -5.87 -8.18
CA ARG A 135 9.72 -6.80 -7.63
C ARG A 135 11.15 -6.27 -7.57
N ARG A 136 11.45 -5.18 -8.23
CA ARG A 136 12.77 -4.50 -8.17
C ARG A 136 12.94 -3.65 -6.91
N TRP A 137 11.85 -3.29 -6.24
CA TRP A 137 11.83 -2.39 -5.08
C TRP A 137 11.89 -3.15 -3.75
N VAL A 138 12.91 -3.98 -3.59
CA VAL A 138 13.08 -4.90 -2.45
C VAL A 138 14.33 -4.61 -1.61
N PHE A 139 15.04 -3.52 -1.92
CA PHE A 139 16.27 -3.16 -1.24
C PHE A 139 16.05 -1.99 -0.28
N ALA A 140 16.67 -2.06 0.90
CA ALA A 140 16.86 -0.96 1.81
C ALA A 140 18.27 -1.04 2.40
N GLY A 141 19.01 0.09 2.42
CA GLY A 141 20.40 0.11 2.87
C GLY A 141 21.32 -0.85 2.08
N GLY A 142 21.07 -1.04 0.78
CA GLY A 142 21.85 -1.92 -0.10
C GLY A 142 21.60 -3.41 0.08
N ARG A 143 20.66 -3.82 0.94
CA ARG A 143 20.31 -5.23 1.20
C ARG A 143 18.87 -5.52 0.83
N LYS A 144 18.62 -6.76 0.36
CA LYS A 144 17.26 -7.27 0.17
C LYS A 144 16.59 -7.52 1.51
N TRP A 145 15.35 -7.04 1.65
CA TRP A 145 14.54 -7.25 2.85
C TRP A 145 13.36 -8.17 2.55
N LYS A 146 13.23 -9.23 3.34
CA LYS A 146 12.13 -10.21 3.18
C LYS A 146 10.75 -9.55 3.28
N GLY A 147 10.58 -8.58 4.19
CA GLY A 147 9.32 -7.82 4.33
C GLY A 147 8.97 -7.05 3.05
N LEU A 148 9.97 -6.38 2.43
CA LEU A 148 9.77 -5.69 1.15
C LEU A 148 9.46 -6.67 0.02
N MET A 149 10.14 -7.82 -0.02
CA MET A 149 9.86 -8.85 -1.04
C MET A 149 8.41 -9.34 -0.92
N ASN A 150 7.96 -9.70 0.27
CA ASN A 150 6.59 -10.13 0.51
C ASN A 150 5.58 -9.04 0.13
N ARG A 151 5.85 -7.79 0.52
CA ARG A 151 5.00 -6.64 0.19
C ARG A 151 4.87 -6.47 -1.33
N ARG A 152 5.98 -6.49 -2.06
CA ARG A 152 5.98 -6.36 -3.54
C ARG A 152 5.24 -7.50 -4.23
N ASP A 153 5.37 -8.72 -3.72
CA ASP A 153 4.63 -9.85 -4.28
C ASP A 153 3.11 -9.72 -4.05
N ILE A 154 2.68 -9.22 -2.89
CA ILE A 154 1.27 -8.92 -2.59
C ILE A 154 0.76 -7.79 -3.49
N GLU A 155 1.49 -6.68 -3.57
CA GLU A 155 1.14 -5.54 -4.43
C GLU A 155 1.07 -5.94 -5.90
N ARG A 156 2.00 -6.80 -6.36
CA ARG A 156 1.98 -7.32 -7.72
C ARG A 156 0.76 -8.20 -7.99
N ALA A 157 0.43 -9.10 -7.09
CA ALA A 157 -0.75 -9.94 -7.23
C ALA A 157 -2.02 -9.09 -7.38
N LEU A 158 -2.14 -8.03 -6.57
CA LEU A 158 -3.25 -7.09 -6.66
C LEU A 158 -3.21 -6.25 -7.94
N CYS A 159 -2.02 -5.82 -8.37
CA CYS A 159 -1.81 -5.06 -9.61
C CYS A 159 -2.20 -5.84 -10.87
N LEU A 160 -2.04 -7.16 -10.88
CA LEU A 160 -2.41 -8.04 -11.99
C LEU A 160 -3.87 -8.50 -11.92
N ALA A 161 -4.57 -8.25 -10.82
CA ALA A 161 -5.97 -8.66 -10.67
C ALA A 161 -6.89 -7.74 -11.49
N GLU A 162 -7.73 -8.33 -12.34
CA GLU A 162 -8.77 -7.62 -13.08
C GLU A 162 -10.09 -7.57 -12.28
N GLY A 163 -10.28 -8.52 -11.35
CA GLY A 163 -11.47 -8.62 -10.53
C GLY A 163 -11.29 -9.48 -9.27
N CYS A 164 -12.38 -9.65 -8.52
CA CYS A 164 -12.40 -10.45 -7.29
C CYS A 164 -11.99 -11.91 -7.50
N ASP A 165 -12.25 -12.47 -8.68
CA ASP A 165 -12.00 -13.88 -8.96
C ASP A 165 -10.52 -14.20 -9.02
N ASP A 166 -9.70 -13.25 -9.47
CA ASP A 166 -8.24 -13.38 -9.51
C ASP A 166 -7.62 -13.47 -8.11
N LEU A 167 -8.31 -12.96 -7.10
CA LEU A 167 -7.88 -13.05 -5.70
C LEU A 167 -8.29 -14.37 -5.04
N LYS A 168 -9.16 -15.17 -5.66
CA LYS A 168 -9.68 -16.43 -5.09
C LYS A 168 -8.79 -17.63 -5.35
N GLY A 169 -7.78 -17.49 -6.22
CA GLY A 169 -6.87 -18.55 -6.69
C GLY A 169 -5.91 -19.14 -5.65
#